data_6278253badc8ecb132b3ace0514751bb
#
_entry.id   6278253badc8ecb132b3ace0514751bb
#
_cell.length_a   1.000
_cell.length_b   1.000
_cell.length_c   1.000
_cell.angle_alpha   90.00
_cell.angle_beta   90.00
_cell.angle_gamma   90.00
#
_symmetry.space_group_name_H-M   'P 1'
#
loop_
_entity.id
_entity.type
_entity.pdbx_description
1 polymer ?
#
loop_
_entity_poly.entity_id
_entity_poly.type
_entity_poly.pdbx_seq_one_letter_code
_entity_poly.pdbx_strand_id
1 'polypeptide(L)'
;IIEGGQTMNPSTEDILHAIEKTPAEIVFVLPNNKNIIMAAQAAAELASREVVVIPTKTVPQGISAMLSFDAAMEPSENEAAMTDCLSGVMTMQITYAARDSDFDGFDIHAGDYLGLCDGALAGTTREITTLLASLADKAAEAGKEFINIFYGADIQESDAEAALELFRQHAPDAEVNLVSGGQPIYYYLISAE
;
A
#
# COMPACT_ATOMS: atom_id res chain seq x y z
N ILE A 1 4.68 -15.34 -2.60
CA ILE A 1 3.65 -14.40 -2.10
C ILE A 1 2.67 -15.22 -1.25
N ILE A 2 2.29 -14.66 -0.10
CA ILE A 2 1.20 -15.19 0.73
C ILE A 2 0.02 -14.24 0.50
N GLU A 3 -1.07 -14.76 -0.02
CA GLU A 3 -2.28 -13.98 -0.20
C GLU A 3 -3.01 -13.87 1.14
N GLY A 4 -3.15 -12.64 1.64
CA GLY A 4 -4.02 -12.30 2.77
C GLY A 4 -5.34 -11.76 2.25
N GLY A 5 -6.46 -12.19 2.82
CA GLY A 5 -7.75 -11.56 2.56
C GLY A 5 -8.01 -10.42 3.55
N GLN A 6 -9.00 -9.56 3.27
CA GLN A 6 -9.38 -8.47 4.20
C GLN A 6 -9.81 -8.96 5.58
N THR A 7 -10.28 -10.19 5.67
CA THR A 7 -10.80 -10.79 6.92
C THR A 7 -9.88 -11.83 7.54
N MET A 8 -8.81 -12.23 6.84
CA MET A 8 -7.87 -13.25 7.32
C MET A 8 -6.43 -12.80 7.04
N ASN A 9 -5.80 -12.23 8.06
CA ASN A 9 -4.36 -12.02 8.06
C ASN A 9 -3.67 -13.39 8.13
N PRO A 10 -2.56 -13.61 7.40
CA PRO A 10 -1.77 -14.83 7.51
C PRO A 10 -1.29 -15.00 8.95
N SER A 11 -1.35 -16.24 9.43
CA SER A 11 -0.83 -16.59 10.74
C SER A 11 0.71 -16.64 10.74
N THR A 12 1.32 -16.68 11.92
CA THR A 12 2.75 -16.92 12.07
C THR A 12 3.17 -18.22 11.38
N GLU A 13 2.34 -19.28 11.45
CA GLU A 13 2.60 -20.56 10.82
C GLU A 13 2.57 -20.48 9.28
N ASP A 14 1.62 -19.74 8.71
CA ASP A 14 1.53 -19.52 7.26
C ASP A 14 2.78 -18.80 6.75
N ILE A 15 3.23 -17.76 7.48
CA ILE A 15 4.43 -16.99 7.14
C ILE A 15 5.67 -17.87 7.27
N LEU A 16 5.82 -18.60 8.37
CA LEU A 16 6.94 -19.53 8.58
C LEU A 16 7.02 -20.58 7.47
N HIS A 17 5.87 -21.16 7.12
CA HIS A 17 5.81 -22.14 6.03
C HIS A 17 6.27 -21.56 4.68
N ALA A 18 5.89 -20.32 4.38
CA ALA A 18 6.33 -19.64 3.16
C ALA A 18 7.84 -19.34 3.19
N ILE A 19 8.37 -18.92 4.35
CA ILE A 19 9.82 -18.72 4.56
C ILE A 19 10.57 -20.02 4.28
N GLU A 20 10.15 -21.13 4.90
CA GLU A 20 10.80 -22.42 4.76
C GLU A 20 10.73 -22.99 3.34
N LYS A 21 9.70 -22.65 2.57
CA LYS A 21 9.56 -23.02 1.16
C LYS A 21 10.41 -22.17 0.20
N THR A 22 10.87 -21.01 0.63
CA THR A 22 11.64 -20.11 -0.23
C THR A 22 13.06 -20.66 -0.40
N PRO A 23 13.54 -20.96 -1.64
CA PRO A 23 14.84 -21.56 -1.88
C PRO A 23 15.97 -20.51 -1.82
N ALA A 24 16.17 -19.90 -0.64
CA ALA A 24 17.18 -18.87 -0.40
C ALA A 24 17.78 -19.06 1.00
N GLU A 25 19.04 -18.65 1.16
CA GLU A 25 19.71 -18.65 2.47
C GLU A 25 19.19 -17.54 3.37
N ILE A 26 18.92 -16.38 2.79
CA ILE A 26 18.39 -15.19 3.47
C ILE A 26 17.04 -14.82 2.84
N VAL A 27 16.05 -14.57 3.68
CA VAL A 27 14.68 -14.24 3.24
C VAL A 27 14.26 -12.89 3.80
N PHE A 28 13.93 -11.96 2.91
CA PHE A 28 13.30 -10.69 3.29
C PHE A 28 11.78 -10.85 3.28
N VAL A 29 11.15 -10.49 4.40
CA VAL A 29 9.69 -10.55 4.56
C VAL A 29 9.13 -9.14 4.61
N LEU A 30 8.22 -8.81 3.69
CA LEU A 30 7.52 -7.54 3.60
C LEU A 30 6.04 -7.76 3.94
N PRO A 31 5.60 -7.48 5.18
CA PRO A 31 4.23 -7.73 5.63
C PRO A 31 3.17 -6.94 4.87
N ASN A 32 3.47 -5.71 4.44
CA ASN A 32 2.56 -4.80 3.72
C ASN A 32 1.25 -4.48 4.48
N ASN A 33 1.23 -4.80 5.77
CA ASN A 33 0.11 -4.56 6.67
C ASN A 33 0.63 -4.47 8.11
N LYS A 34 0.31 -3.38 8.82
CA LYS A 34 0.73 -3.16 10.20
C LYS A 34 0.35 -4.31 11.16
N ASN A 35 -0.78 -4.96 10.90
CA ASN A 35 -1.29 -6.04 11.76
C ASN A 35 -0.53 -7.36 11.59
N ILE A 36 0.26 -7.50 10.53
CA ILE A 36 1.01 -8.72 10.19
C ILE A 36 2.47 -8.62 10.68
N ILE A 37 2.99 -7.43 10.95
CA ILE A 37 4.40 -7.22 11.31
C ILE A 37 4.82 -8.10 12.50
N MET A 38 4.03 -8.15 13.55
CA MET A 38 4.36 -8.97 14.73
C MET A 38 4.36 -10.47 14.41
N ALA A 39 3.42 -10.94 13.58
CA ALA A 39 3.38 -12.33 13.14
C ALA A 39 4.59 -12.69 12.27
N ALA A 40 5.03 -11.76 11.41
CA ALA A 40 6.22 -11.92 10.58
C ALA A 40 7.50 -11.97 11.43
N GLN A 41 7.61 -11.12 12.46
CA GLN A 41 8.73 -11.15 13.39
C GLN A 41 8.79 -12.46 14.19
N ALA A 42 7.64 -12.92 14.70
CA ALA A 42 7.58 -14.21 15.38
C ALA A 42 7.93 -15.39 14.45
N ALA A 43 7.52 -15.35 13.19
CA ALA A 43 7.90 -16.36 12.21
C ALA A 43 9.40 -16.33 11.91
N ALA A 44 10.02 -15.14 11.85
CA ALA A 44 11.46 -15.00 11.65
C ALA A 44 12.28 -15.62 12.78
N GLU A 45 11.83 -15.48 14.04
CA GLU A 45 12.50 -16.09 15.21
C GLU A 45 12.43 -17.63 15.21
N LEU A 46 11.41 -18.21 14.57
CA LEU A 46 11.20 -19.66 14.49
C LEU A 46 11.83 -20.29 13.25
N ALA A 47 12.24 -19.48 12.28
CA ALA A 47 12.77 -19.97 11.01
C ALA A 47 14.12 -20.68 11.16
N SER A 48 14.37 -21.66 10.28
CA SER A 48 15.63 -22.41 10.24
C SER A 48 16.75 -21.66 9.48
N ARG A 49 16.46 -20.48 8.94
CA ARG A 49 17.37 -19.66 8.14
C ARG A 49 17.34 -18.20 8.57
N GLU A 50 18.23 -17.40 8.02
CA GLU A 50 18.25 -15.97 8.29
C GLU A 50 17.05 -15.28 7.62
N VAL A 51 16.30 -14.50 8.41
CA VAL A 51 15.12 -13.78 7.99
C VAL A 51 15.19 -12.33 8.44
N VAL A 52 15.01 -11.42 7.50
CA VAL A 52 14.95 -9.97 7.73
C VAL A 52 13.52 -9.50 7.49
N VAL A 53 12.89 -8.91 8.50
CA VAL A 53 11.53 -8.37 8.38
C VAL A 53 11.59 -6.86 8.17
N ILE A 54 11.24 -6.43 6.95
CA ILE A 54 11.11 -5.01 6.64
C ILE A 54 9.70 -4.55 7.07
N PRO A 55 9.55 -3.57 7.97
CA PRO A 55 8.27 -3.27 8.63
C PRO A 55 7.30 -2.48 7.73
N THR A 56 7.06 -2.97 6.53
CA THR A 56 6.13 -2.38 5.57
C THR A 56 4.69 -2.47 6.07
N LYS A 57 3.97 -1.35 6.04
CA LYS A 57 2.59 -1.23 6.53
C LYS A 57 1.58 -1.23 5.39
N THR A 58 2.04 -1.04 4.16
CA THR A 58 1.20 -0.93 2.96
C THR A 58 1.90 -1.58 1.76
N VAL A 59 1.13 -1.96 0.76
CA VAL A 59 1.67 -2.50 -0.50
C VAL A 59 2.58 -1.48 -1.21
N PRO A 60 2.24 -0.18 -1.32
CA PRO A 60 3.15 0.82 -1.84
C PRO A 60 4.52 0.83 -1.14
N GLN A 61 4.54 0.82 0.20
CA GLN A 61 5.81 0.70 0.94
C GLN A 61 6.59 -0.56 0.58
N GLY A 62 5.90 -1.69 0.40
CA GLY A 62 6.54 -2.93 -0.03
C GLY A 62 7.15 -2.84 -1.43
N ILE A 63 6.51 -2.14 -2.35
CA ILE A 63 7.04 -1.91 -3.70
C ILE A 63 8.30 -1.05 -3.63
N SER A 64 8.27 0.09 -2.93
CA SER A 64 9.43 0.98 -2.77
C SER A 64 10.59 0.27 -2.07
N ALA A 65 10.30 -0.52 -1.02
CA ALA A 65 11.31 -1.35 -0.38
C ALA A 65 11.96 -2.35 -1.35
N MET A 66 11.17 -3.01 -2.20
CA MET A 66 11.71 -3.92 -3.22
C MET A 66 12.57 -3.21 -4.27
N LEU A 67 12.23 -1.98 -4.63
CA LEU A 67 13.04 -1.16 -5.55
C LEU A 67 14.36 -0.70 -4.93
N SER A 68 14.42 -0.60 -3.60
CA SER A 68 15.64 -0.25 -2.85
C SER A 68 16.55 -1.46 -2.58
N PHE A 69 16.12 -2.68 -2.91
CA PHE A 69 16.91 -3.90 -2.71
C PHE A 69 18.00 -4.03 -3.78
N ASP A 70 19.23 -4.32 -3.34
CA ASP A 70 20.36 -4.65 -4.21
C ASP A 70 20.97 -5.99 -3.79
N ALA A 71 20.96 -6.96 -4.70
CA ALA A 71 21.51 -8.30 -4.46
C ALA A 71 23.04 -8.31 -4.26
N ALA A 72 23.74 -7.22 -4.57
CA ALA A 72 25.18 -7.09 -4.35
C ALA A 72 25.54 -6.53 -2.97
N MET A 73 24.55 -6.01 -2.22
CA MET A 73 24.73 -5.47 -0.87
C MET A 73 24.61 -6.57 0.20
N GLU A 74 25.25 -6.35 1.33
CA GLU A 74 25.08 -7.19 2.51
C GLU A 74 23.64 -7.10 3.05
N PRO A 75 23.13 -8.16 3.73
CA PRO A 75 21.76 -8.18 4.25
C PRO A 75 21.41 -6.99 5.14
N SER A 76 22.32 -6.56 6.01
CA SER A 76 22.13 -5.41 6.89
C SER A 76 22.07 -4.07 6.16
N GLU A 77 22.80 -3.94 5.06
CA GLU A 77 22.77 -2.74 4.21
C GLU A 77 21.42 -2.68 3.46
N ASN A 78 20.95 -3.83 2.94
CA ASN A 78 19.63 -3.94 2.34
C ASN A 78 18.50 -3.65 3.35
N GLU A 79 18.58 -4.19 4.57
CA GLU A 79 17.64 -3.90 5.65
C GLU A 79 17.53 -2.39 5.92
N ALA A 80 18.67 -1.72 6.03
CA ALA A 80 18.71 -0.28 6.24
C ALA A 80 18.09 0.48 5.06
N ALA A 81 18.53 0.23 3.83
CA ALA A 81 18.03 0.90 2.62
C ALA A 81 16.53 0.69 2.41
N MET A 82 16.06 -0.55 2.53
CA MET A 82 14.65 -0.92 2.39
C MET A 82 13.77 -0.33 3.50
N THR A 83 14.31 -0.13 4.71
CA THR A 83 13.57 0.46 5.83
C THR A 83 13.53 1.98 5.72
N ASP A 84 14.62 2.62 5.35
CA ASP A 84 14.73 4.07 5.27
C ASP A 84 13.77 4.65 4.22
N CYS A 85 13.58 3.98 3.07
CA CYS A 85 12.69 4.44 2.01
C CYS A 85 11.21 4.49 2.45
N LEU A 86 10.79 3.69 3.45
CA LEU A 86 9.39 3.60 3.87
C LEU A 86 8.81 4.93 4.34
N SER A 87 9.64 5.77 4.93
CA SER A 87 9.23 7.09 5.46
C SER A 87 8.87 8.09 4.35
N GLY A 88 9.41 7.90 3.16
CA GLY A 88 9.13 8.73 1.97
C GLY A 88 7.81 8.41 1.30
N VAL A 89 7.26 7.22 1.54
CA VAL A 89 6.07 6.71 0.84
C VAL A 89 4.79 7.16 1.53
N MET A 90 4.02 8.02 0.89
CA MET A 90 2.64 8.31 1.24
C MET A 90 1.73 7.30 0.53
N THR A 91 0.90 6.60 1.29
CA THR A 91 -0.08 5.65 0.74
C THR A 91 -1.48 6.23 0.81
N MET A 92 -2.15 6.32 -0.34
CA MET A 92 -3.54 6.72 -0.42
C MET A 92 -4.38 5.57 -0.99
N GLN A 93 -5.62 5.46 -0.52
CA GLN A 93 -6.51 4.36 -0.88
C GLN A 93 -7.92 4.89 -1.06
N ILE A 94 -8.64 4.35 -2.04
CA ILE A 94 -10.08 4.57 -2.18
C ILE A 94 -10.77 3.21 -2.13
N THR A 95 -11.71 3.09 -1.20
CA THR A 95 -12.56 1.91 -1.01
C THR A 95 -14.01 2.34 -0.77
N TYR A 96 -14.87 1.46 -0.29
CA TYR A 96 -16.27 1.77 -0.01
C TYR A 96 -16.66 1.43 1.43
N ALA A 97 -17.68 2.11 1.93
CA ALA A 97 -18.30 1.81 3.21
C ALA A 97 -19.26 0.62 3.08
N ALA A 98 -19.00 -0.47 3.81
CA ALA A 98 -19.87 -1.65 3.83
C ALA A 98 -21.13 -1.46 4.67
N ARG A 99 -21.16 -0.45 5.58
CA ARG A 99 -22.27 -0.13 6.49
C ARG A 99 -22.20 1.33 6.92
N ASP A 100 -23.30 1.83 7.46
CA ASP A 100 -23.34 3.13 8.10
C ASP A 100 -22.45 3.13 9.35
N SER A 101 -21.72 4.21 9.54
CA SER A 101 -20.86 4.42 10.71
C SER A 101 -20.58 5.90 10.92
N ASP A 102 -20.21 6.27 12.14
CA ASP A 102 -19.64 7.56 12.49
C ASP A 102 -18.18 7.31 12.89
N PHE A 103 -17.24 7.92 12.18
CA PHE A 103 -15.82 7.69 12.40
C PHE A 103 -15.04 9.00 12.18
N ASP A 104 -14.26 9.42 13.16
CA ASP A 104 -13.42 10.64 13.13
C ASP A 104 -14.19 11.92 12.72
N GLY A 105 -15.49 12.01 13.08
CA GLY A 105 -16.36 13.15 12.76
C GLY A 105 -16.93 13.12 11.35
N PHE A 106 -16.75 12.03 10.60
CA PHE A 106 -17.39 11.78 9.32
C PHE A 106 -18.66 10.95 9.52
N ASP A 107 -19.77 11.43 8.98
CA ASP A 107 -21.02 10.67 8.85
C ASP A 107 -20.91 9.84 7.56
N ILE A 108 -20.75 8.53 7.71
CA ILE A 108 -20.47 7.58 6.64
C ILE A 108 -21.70 6.73 6.39
N HIS A 109 -22.16 6.69 5.16
CA HIS A 109 -23.28 5.83 4.75
C HIS A 109 -22.82 4.63 3.92
N ALA A 110 -23.54 3.53 4.04
CA ALA A 110 -23.27 2.35 3.23
C ALA A 110 -23.26 2.68 1.73
N GLY A 111 -22.21 2.29 1.03
CA GLY A 111 -21.98 2.58 -0.37
C GLY A 111 -21.27 3.91 -0.67
N ASP A 112 -20.96 4.72 0.35
CA ASP A 112 -20.08 5.86 0.15
C ASP A 112 -18.66 5.41 -0.16
N TYR A 113 -17.95 6.19 -0.97
CA TYR A 113 -16.51 6.03 -1.15
C TYR A 113 -15.75 6.58 0.06
N LEU A 114 -14.74 5.87 0.48
CA LEU A 114 -13.83 6.24 1.57
C LEU A 114 -12.44 6.50 1.00
N GLY A 115 -11.93 7.70 1.20
CA GLY A 115 -10.54 8.06 0.91
C GLY A 115 -9.70 7.97 2.17
N LEU A 116 -8.62 7.20 2.11
CA LEU A 116 -7.66 7.08 3.21
C LEU A 116 -6.31 7.62 2.76
N CYS A 117 -5.58 8.22 3.70
CA CYS A 117 -4.20 8.65 3.53
C CYS A 117 -3.39 8.15 4.73
N ASP A 118 -2.39 7.31 4.49
CA ASP A 118 -1.57 6.64 5.51
C ASP A 118 -2.39 5.94 6.61
N GLY A 119 -3.54 5.41 6.20
CA GLY A 119 -4.46 4.68 7.07
C GLY A 119 -5.42 5.55 7.88
N ALA A 120 -5.34 6.88 7.80
CA ALA A 120 -6.31 7.80 8.36
C ALA A 120 -7.40 8.14 7.32
N LEU A 121 -8.65 8.31 7.77
CA LEU A 121 -9.73 8.74 6.87
C LEU A 121 -9.50 10.18 6.43
N ALA A 122 -9.38 10.38 5.12
CA ALA A 122 -9.15 11.68 4.49
C ALA A 122 -10.45 12.32 3.99
N GLY A 123 -11.49 11.52 3.77
CA GLY A 123 -12.80 12.00 3.33
C GLY A 123 -13.75 10.85 2.98
N THR A 124 -15.02 11.18 2.90
CA THR A 124 -16.11 10.31 2.44
C THR A 124 -17.05 11.06 1.51
N THR A 125 -17.53 10.42 0.47
CA THR A 125 -18.48 11.01 -0.49
C THR A 125 -19.07 9.93 -1.40
N ARG A 126 -20.11 10.28 -2.15
CA ARG A 126 -20.66 9.45 -3.24
C ARG A 126 -20.02 9.72 -4.61
N GLU A 127 -19.15 10.71 -4.68
CA GLU A 127 -18.48 11.15 -5.90
C GLU A 127 -16.98 10.81 -5.83
N ILE A 128 -16.57 9.70 -6.43
CA ILE A 128 -15.17 9.21 -6.37
C ILE A 128 -14.16 10.24 -6.88
N THR A 129 -14.54 11.04 -7.88
CA THR A 129 -13.71 12.11 -8.46
C THR A 129 -13.36 13.20 -7.44
N THR A 130 -14.27 13.49 -6.50
CA THR A 130 -14.01 14.44 -5.40
C THR A 130 -12.91 13.93 -4.47
N LEU A 131 -12.91 12.62 -4.16
CA LEU A 131 -11.84 12.01 -3.35
C LEU A 131 -10.51 11.99 -4.10
N LEU A 132 -10.53 11.62 -5.39
CA LEU A 132 -9.34 11.60 -6.22
C LEU A 132 -8.68 12.99 -6.26
N ALA A 133 -9.47 14.05 -6.47
CA ALA A 133 -8.97 15.43 -6.46
C ALA A 133 -8.37 15.80 -5.10
N SER A 134 -9.08 15.53 -4.00
CA SER A 134 -8.59 15.82 -2.65
C SER A 134 -7.31 15.07 -2.31
N LEU A 135 -7.18 13.81 -2.74
CA LEU A 135 -5.96 13.02 -2.52
C LEU A 135 -4.80 13.51 -3.38
N ALA A 136 -5.07 13.96 -4.63
CA ALA A 136 -4.07 14.57 -5.49
C ALA A 136 -3.54 15.89 -4.91
N ASP A 137 -4.45 16.74 -4.38
CA ASP A 137 -4.05 17.98 -3.69
C ASP A 137 -3.15 17.68 -2.48
N LYS A 138 -3.48 16.66 -1.68
CA LYS A 138 -2.63 16.23 -0.54
C LYS A 138 -1.24 15.78 -0.98
N ALA A 139 -1.13 15.05 -2.08
CA ALA A 139 0.17 14.65 -2.62
C ALA A 139 0.99 15.86 -3.07
N ALA A 140 0.36 16.81 -3.77
CA ALA A 140 0.99 18.06 -4.20
C ALA A 140 1.44 18.93 -3.02
N GLU A 141 0.58 19.12 -2.01
CA GLU A 141 0.89 19.86 -0.79
C GLU A 141 2.07 19.24 -0.01
N ALA A 142 2.19 17.91 -0.06
CA ALA A 142 3.30 17.17 0.53
C ALA A 142 4.58 17.17 -0.32
N GLY A 143 4.57 17.83 -1.48
CA GLY A 143 5.72 17.95 -2.38
C GLY A 143 6.13 16.61 -3.01
N LYS A 144 5.15 15.72 -3.27
CA LYS A 144 5.42 14.42 -3.86
C LYS A 144 5.69 14.56 -5.36
N GLU A 145 6.80 13.97 -5.81
CA GLU A 145 7.30 14.10 -7.18
C GLU A 145 6.95 12.89 -8.06
N PHE A 146 6.73 11.71 -7.44
CA PHE A 146 6.39 10.47 -8.15
C PHE A 146 5.11 9.87 -7.60
N ILE A 147 4.10 9.72 -8.46
CA ILE A 147 2.79 9.19 -8.09
C ILE A 147 2.46 7.98 -8.96
N ASN A 148 2.23 6.83 -8.35
CA ASN A 148 1.78 5.64 -9.05
C ASN A 148 0.37 5.30 -8.62
N ILE A 149 -0.57 5.25 -9.57
CA ILE A 149 -1.97 4.93 -9.38
C ILE A 149 -2.22 3.49 -9.83
N PHE A 150 -2.55 2.60 -8.89
CA PHE A 150 -2.95 1.23 -9.17
C PHE A 150 -4.47 1.15 -9.12
N TYR A 151 -5.12 0.90 -10.27
CA TYR A 151 -6.58 0.75 -10.28
C TYR A 151 -7.01 -0.71 -10.10
N GLY A 152 -8.11 -0.89 -9.36
CA GLY A 152 -8.64 -2.19 -8.97
C GLY A 152 -9.47 -2.86 -10.07
N ALA A 153 -9.84 -4.11 -9.79
CA ALA A 153 -10.60 -4.96 -10.72
C ALA A 153 -11.98 -4.38 -11.11
N ASP A 154 -12.57 -3.56 -10.24
CA ASP A 154 -13.90 -2.96 -10.45
C ASP A 154 -13.86 -1.60 -11.17
N ILE A 155 -12.67 -1.13 -11.60
CA ILE A 155 -12.49 0.13 -12.32
C ILE A 155 -12.25 -0.15 -13.80
N GLN A 156 -13.01 0.54 -14.66
CA GLN A 156 -12.80 0.50 -16.10
C GLN A 156 -11.56 1.33 -16.47
N GLU A 157 -10.85 0.92 -17.51
CA GLU A 157 -9.63 1.60 -17.98
C GLU A 157 -9.89 3.09 -18.28
N SER A 158 -11.03 3.43 -18.89
CA SER A 158 -11.41 4.83 -19.16
C SER A 158 -11.54 5.68 -17.89
N ASP A 159 -12.06 5.09 -16.79
CA ASP A 159 -12.21 5.80 -15.51
C ASP A 159 -10.84 5.94 -14.81
N ALA A 160 -9.97 4.95 -14.99
CA ALA A 160 -8.60 5.00 -14.52
C ALA A 160 -7.77 6.07 -15.25
N GLU A 161 -7.94 6.20 -16.58
CA GLU A 161 -7.33 7.28 -17.38
C GLU A 161 -7.83 8.65 -16.93
N ALA A 162 -9.13 8.79 -16.64
CA ALA A 162 -9.68 10.03 -16.10
C ALA A 162 -9.09 10.39 -14.74
N ALA A 163 -8.86 9.38 -13.86
CA ALA A 163 -8.17 9.59 -12.60
C ALA A 163 -6.71 10.02 -12.78
N LEU A 164 -5.98 9.44 -13.74
CA LEU A 164 -4.63 9.85 -14.13
C LEU A 164 -4.58 11.32 -14.53
N GLU A 165 -5.47 11.74 -15.42
CA GLU A 165 -5.52 13.13 -15.89
C GLU A 165 -5.90 14.10 -14.76
N LEU A 166 -6.77 13.68 -13.84
CA LEU A 166 -7.13 14.49 -12.69
C LEU A 166 -5.91 14.68 -11.75
N PHE A 167 -5.14 13.63 -11.48
CA PHE A 167 -3.91 13.75 -10.70
C PHE A 167 -2.87 14.65 -11.36
N ARG A 168 -2.69 14.57 -12.68
CA ARG A 168 -1.80 15.47 -13.42
C ARG A 168 -2.21 16.93 -13.35
N GLN A 169 -3.52 17.21 -13.28
CA GLN A 169 -4.04 18.58 -13.14
C GLN A 169 -3.82 19.14 -11.73
N HIS A 170 -3.99 18.31 -10.68
CA HIS A 170 -3.88 18.73 -9.29
C HIS A 170 -2.45 18.67 -8.75
N ALA A 171 -1.60 17.81 -9.30
CA ALA A 171 -0.18 17.68 -8.96
C ALA A 171 0.70 17.85 -10.22
N PRO A 172 0.75 19.05 -10.82
CA PRO A 172 1.38 19.28 -12.11
C PRO A 172 2.92 19.11 -12.10
N ASP A 173 3.54 19.18 -10.94
CA ASP A 173 4.98 19.01 -10.77
C ASP A 173 5.39 17.55 -10.56
N ALA A 174 4.41 16.64 -10.40
CA ALA A 174 4.65 15.21 -10.19
C ALA A 174 4.62 14.43 -11.51
N GLU A 175 5.47 13.41 -11.60
CA GLU A 175 5.34 12.36 -12.61
C GLU A 175 4.26 11.38 -12.16
N VAL A 176 3.17 11.26 -12.91
CA VAL A 176 2.03 10.40 -12.55
C VAL A 176 1.92 9.24 -13.52
N ASN A 177 1.95 8.03 -12.99
CA ASN A 177 1.87 6.77 -13.71
C ASN A 177 0.60 6.00 -13.35
N LEU A 178 0.03 5.28 -14.32
CA LEU A 178 -1.15 4.45 -14.17
C LEU A 178 -0.80 2.98 -14.41
N VAL A 179 -1.22 2.11 -13.48
CA VAL A 179 -0.94 0.67 -13.52
C VAL A 179 -2.23 -0.11 -13.25
N SER A 180 -2.49 -1.14 -14.04
CA SER A 180 -3.56 -2.09 -13.73
C SER A 180 -3.14 -2.98 -12.57
N GLY A 181 -3.68 -2.71 -11.38
CA GLY A 181 -3.38 -3.48 -10.17
C GLY A 181 -4.24 -4.73 -10.03
N GLY A 182 -5.47 -4.69 -10.54
CA GLY A 182 -6.43 -5.78 -10.47
C GLY A 182 -6.84 -6.19 -9.04
N GLN A 183 -6.48 -5.39 -8.03
CA GLN A 183 -6.81 -5.67 -6.64
C GLN A 183 -8.33 -5.58 -6.40
N PRO A 184 -8.89 -6.48 -5.57
CA PRO A 184 -10.28 -6.38 -5.12
C PRO A 184 -10.44 -5.30 -4.05
N ILE A 185 -11.67 -4.78 -3.87
CA ILE A 185 -12.10 -3.97 -2.73
C ILE A 185 -11.57 -2.52 -2.75
N TYR A 186 -10.31 -2.32 -3.12
CA TYR A 186 -9.76 -0.99 -3.32
C TYR A 186 -9.91 -0.58 -4.78
N TYR A 187 -10.72 0.43 -5.02
CA TYR A 187 -10.88 1.02 -6.35
C TYR A 187 -9.57 1.62 -6.85
N TYR A 188 -8.88 2.32 -5.95
CA TYR A 188 -7.55 2.86 -6.22
C TYR A 188 -6.64 2.63 -5.02
N LEU A 189 -5.41 2.23 -5.30
CA LEU A 189 -4.29 2.22 -4.38
C LEU A 189 -3.22 3.12 -4.98
N ILE A 190 -2.76 4.13 -4.23
CA ILE A 190 -1.89 5.16 -4.76
C ILE A 190 -0.65 5.28 -3.89
N SER A 191 0.52 5.24 -4.53
CA SER A 191 1.82 5.55 -3.95
C SER A 191 2.21 6.96 -4.36
N ALA A 192 2.67 7.77 -3.41
CA ALA A 192 3.25 9.08 -3.69
C ALA A 192 4.56 9.25 -2.92
N GLU A 193 5.64 9.58 -3.64
CA GLU A 193 7.02 9.66 -3.16
C GLU A 193 7.68 10.98 -3.52
#